data_dfb4e6d68dc080d9e1fc6ec56d1dbbc5
#
_entry.id   dfb4e6d68dc080d9e1fc6ec56d1dbbc5
#
_cell.length_a   1.000
_cell.length_b   1.000
_cell.length_c   1.000
_cell.angle_alpha   90.00
_cell.angle_beta   90.00
_cell.angle_gamma   90.00
#
_symmetry.space_group_name_H-M   'P 1'
#
loop_
_entity.id
_entity.type
_entity.pdbx_description
1 polymer ?
#
loop_
_entity_poly.entity_id
_entity_poly.type
_entity_poly.pdbx_seq_one_letter_code
_entity_poly.pdbx_strand_id
1 'polypeptide(L)'
;MARVVPGFTFLFFGFLGLISNIPAEAAIKNYQFDIQVKNVSRLCHAKPIVTVNGRFPGPTIYVREGDRVRINVTNHAQYNMSIHWHGLKQYRNGWADGPAYITQCPIQTGNSYTYDFNVTGQRGTLWWHAHILWLRATVHGAFVIMPKPGTPFPFPQPHQEFELLLGEWWHADVEEVVKQGTNTGLPPNMSDAHTINGKPGPLFPCSEKHTFAIEVESGKTYLLRIINAALNDELFFAIAGHNMTVVEVDAVYTKPFSTQAILIAPGQTTNVLVQANQVPGRYFMAARPYMDAPLSIDNKTAAGILQYKGIPNTFLPTLPQLPAPNDTEFALSYNKKLRSLNTPRYPANVPLKVDRNLFYTVGFGKNSCPTCLNGTKLLASLNNISFVMPQVALLQAHYFNVKGVYRVDFPDRPPIPFNYTGAPLTANLGTAIGTRISKIAFNSTVELVLQDTNLLTVESHPFHLHGYNFFVVGTGIGNFDPVKDPAKYNLVDPVERNTVGVPTGGWTAIRFRADNPGVWFLHCHLELHTSWGLKTAFVVEDGPGADQSVLPPPKDLLPC
;
A
#
# COMPACT_ATOMS: atom_id res chain seq x y z
N MET A 1 -3.48 87.51 36.18
CA MET A 1 -3.28 86.21 36.86
C MET A 1 -3.61 85.09 35.93
N ALA A 2 -2.64 84.53 35.28
CA ALA A 2 -2.83 83.42 34.34
C ALA A 2 -2.34 82.11 35.02
N ARG A 3 -3.20 81.13 35.17
CA ARG A 3 -2.86 79.79 35.67
C ARG A 3 -2.44 78.88 34.48
N VAL A 4 -1.20 78.39 34.57
CA VAL A 4 -0.64 77.38 33.68
C VAL A 4 -1.09 76.03 34.19
N VAL A 5 -1.65 75.19 33.26
CA VAL A 5 -2.00 73.76 33.47
C VAL A 5 -0.90 72.92 32.81
N PRO A 6 -0.25 71.96 33.52
CA PRO A 6 0.75 71.10 32.86
C PRO A 6 0.10 69.99 32.05
N GLY A 7 0.57 69.84 30.79
CA GLY A 7 0.18 68.76 29.92
C GLY A 7 0.81 67.42 30.33
N PHE A 8 -0.01 66.37 30.46
CA PHE A 8 0.43 65.01 30.62
C PHE A 8 0.71 64.39 29.24
N THR A 9 1.98 64.10 29.00
CA THR A 9 2.40 63.34 27.80
C THR A 9 2.23 61.82 28.07
N PHE A 10 1.25 61.17 27.40
CA PHE A 10 1.15 59.70 27.42
C PHE A 10 2.18 59.11 26.45
N LEU A 11 3.19 58.44 27.00
CA LEU A 11 4.09 57.56 26.27
C LEU A 11 3.39 56.23 26.00
N PHE A 12 2.99 55.99 24.72
CA PHE A 12 2.56 54.70 24.25
C PHE A 12 3.78 53.78 24.07
N PHE A 13 4.02 52.88 25.03
CA PHE A 13 4.92 51.74 24.82
C PHE A 13 4.23 50.71 23.93
N GLY A 14 4.57 50.74 22.64
CA GLY A 14 4.22 49.67 21.72
C GLY A 14 4.94 48.39 22.10
N PHE A 15 4.24 47.44 22.69
CA PHE A 15 4.72 46.08 22.84
C PHE A 15 4.69 45.43 21.44
N LEU A 16 5.82 45.48 20.71
CA LEU A 16 6.07 44.58 19.57
C LEU A 16 6.24 43.17 20.14
N GLY A 17 5.16 42.43 20.14
CA GLY A 17 5.22 40.98 20.38
C GLY A 17 6.07 40.33 19.31
N LEU A 18 7.33 40.04 19.63
CA LEU A 18 8.13 39.08 18.90
C LEU A 18 7.41 37.74 18.97
N ILE A 19 6.61 37.44 17.94
CA ILE A 19 6.17 36.08 17.70
C ILE A 19 7.44 35.31 17.35
N SER A 20 8.11 34.76 18.38
CA SER A 20 9.15 33.76 18.18
C SER A 20 8.52 32.59 17.47
N ASN A 21 8.82 32.40 16.18
CA ASN A 21 8.63 31.15 15.48
C ASN A 21 9.53 30.11 16.19
N ILE A 22 9.06 29.57 17.31
CA ILE A 22 9.63 28.36 17.87
C ILE A 22 9.37 27.28 16.83
N PRO A 23 10.39 26.69 16.19
CA PRO A 23 10.17 25.55 15.32
C PRO A 23 9.46 24.50 16.17
N ALA A 24 8.29 24.06 15.72
CA ALA A 24 7.56 22.99 16.40
C ALA A 24 8.49 21.78 16.46
N GLU A 25 8.97 21.44 17.66
CA GLU A 25 9.81 20.26 17.87
C GLU A 25 9.05 19.01 17.42
N ALA A 26 9.79 18.08 16.83
CA ALA A 26 9.29 16.76 16.46
C ALA A 26 8.75 16.06 17.71
N ALA A 27 7.46 15.73 17.71
CA ALA A 27 6.83 15.08 18.85
C ALA A 27 7.11 13.57 18.84
N ILE A 28 7.19 12.97 20.04
CA ILE A 28 7.17 11.51 20.17
C ILE A 28 5.72 11.07 20.32
N LYS A 29 5.24 10.24 19.39
CA LYS A 29 3.90 9.65 19.40
C LYS A 29 4.00 8.20 19.83
N ASN A 30 3.36 7.87 20.95
CA ASN A 30 3.35 6.52 21.49
C ASN A 30 1.99 5.87 21.26
N TYR A 31 2.01 4.63 20.77
CA TYR A 31 0.83 3.79 20.54
C TYR A 31 1.03 2.42 21.17
N GLN A 32 -0.07 1.80 21.61
CA GLN A 32 -0.13 0.43 22.08
C GLN A 32 -1.04 -0.37 21.16
N PHE A 33 -0.52 -1.47 20.60
CA PHE A 33 -1.26 -2.41 19.76
C PHE A 33 -1.33 -3.76 20.47
N ASP A 34 -2.49 -4.09 20.98
CA ASP A 34 -2.78 -5.40 21.55
C ASP A 34 -3.45 -6.26 20.48
N ILE A 35 -2.69 -7.25 19.97
CA ILE A 35 -3.19 -8.21 18.99
C ILE A 35 -4.03 -9.23 19.73
N GLN A 36 -5.31 -9.31 19.44
CA GLN A 36 -6.25 -10.15 20.18
C GLN A 36 -7.36 -10.68 19.29
N VAL A 37 -7.92 -11.82 19.68
CA VAL A 37 -9.06 -12.42 18.98
C VAL A 37 -10.36 -11.78 19.47
N LYS A 38 -11.26 -11.49 18.52
CA LYS A 38 -12.60 -10.97 18.79
C LYS A 38 -13.62 -11.64 17.89
N ASN A 39 -14.79 -11.97 18.45
CA ASN A 39 -15.92 -12.44 17.66
C ASN A 39 -16.56 -11.27 16.91
N VAL A 40 -16.70 -11.41 15.60
CA VAL A 40 -17.31 -10.43 14.70
C VAL A 40 -18.35 -11.12 13.82
N SER A 41 -19.52 -10.51 13.70
CA SER A 41 -20.61 -11.00 12.84
C SER A 41 -20.68 -10.18 11.55
N ARG A 42 -20.66 -10.87 10.39
CA ARG A 42 -20.93 -10.31 9.05
C ARG A 42 -21.73 -11.35 8.27
N LEU A 43 -22.59 -10.90 7.37
CA LEU A 43 -23.37 -11.78 6.48
C LEU A 43 -24.10 -12.91 7.23
N CYS A 44 -24.71 -12.58 8.40
CA CYS A 44 -25.36 -13.53 9.31
C CYS A 44 -24.46 -14.63 9.91
N HIS A 45 -23.15 -14.53 9.73
CA HIS A 45 -22.19 -15.48 10.28
C HIS A 45 -21.26 -14.80 11.29
N ALA A 46 -21.15 -15.38 12.49
CA ALA A 46 -20.22 -14.93 13.53
C ALA A 46 -18.99 -15.83 13.56
N LYS A 47 -17.81 -15.22 13.56
CA LYS A 47 -16.53 -15.93 13.68
C LYS A 47 -15.51 -15.16 14.51
N PRO A 48 -14.54 -15.85 15.13
CA PRO A 48 -13.39 -15.18 15.70
C PRO A 48 -12.49 -14.62 14.59
N ILE A 49 -11.98 -13.41 14.79
CA ILE A 49 -10.96 -12.80 13.91
C ILE A 49 -9.86 -12.19 14.77
N VAL A 50 -8.66 -12.13 14.21
CA VAL A 50 -7.55 -11.40 14.83
C VAL A 50 -7.76 -9.90 14.60
N THR A 51 -7.59 -9.11 15.65
CA THR A 51 -7.83 -7.66 15.63
C THR A 51 -6.74 -6.91 16.38
N VAL A 52 -6.65 -5.60 16.18
CA VAL A 52 -5.83 -4.72 17.01
C VAL A 52 -6.73 -3.92 17.95
N ASN A 53 -6.46 -3.99 19.26
CA ASN A 53 -7.23 -3.30 20.31
C ASN A 53 -8.74 -3.62 20.22
N GLY A 54 -9.10 -4.83 19.78
CA GLY A 54 -10.49 -5.26 19.60
C GLY A 54 -11.27 -4.51 18.52
N ARG A 55 -10.58 -3.84 17.58
CA ARG A 55 -11.17 -3.07 16.47
C ARG A 55 -10.94 -3.75 15.13
N PHE A 56 -11.93 -3.64 14.23
CA PHE A 56 -11.87 -4.04 12.84
C PHE A 56 -12.61 -3.02 11.96
N PRO A 57 -11.94 -2.32 11.04
CA PRO A 57 -10.47 -2.20 10.94
C PRO A 57 -9.83 -1.72 12.25
N GLY A 58 -8.51 -1.90 12.36
CA GLY A 58 -7.72 -1.46 13.50
C GLY A 58 -7.66 0.07 13.65
N PRO A 59 -6.99 0.60 14.68
CA PRO A 59 -6.93 2.04 14.94
C PRO A 59 -6.19 2.80 13.85
N THR A 60 -6.69 4.00 13.50
CA THR A 60 -5.96 4.97 12.69
C THR A 60 -4.85 5.61 13.51
N ILE A 61 -3.65 5.67 12.95
CA ILE A 61 -2.50 6.38 13.51
C ILE A 61 -2.45 7.78 12.88
N TYR A 62 -2.40 8.82 13.72
CA TYR A 62 -2.26 10.21 13.30
C TYR A 62 -0.95 10.79 13.79
N VAL A 63 -0.08 11.19 12.86
CA VAL A 63 1.21 11.81 13.16
C VAL A 63 1.44 13.03 12.25
N ARG A 64 2.53 13.74 12.47
CA ARG A 64 2.99 14.82 11.60
C ARG A 64 4.33 14.46 10.97
N GLU A 65 4.58 15.05 9.82
CA GLU A 65 5.90 15.01 9.20
C GLU A 65 6.98 15.49 10.19
N GLY A 66 7.97 14.63 10.43
CA GLY A 66 9.05 14.86 11.40
C GLY A 66 8.84 14.20 12.76
N ASP A 67 7.64 13.73 13.10
CA ASP A 67 7.40 13.04 14.37
C ASP A 67 8.21 11.74 14.48
N ARG A 68 8.58 11.39 15.69
CA ARG A 68 9.05 10.05 16.06
C ARG A 68 7.88 9.23 16.56
N VAL A 69 7.76 8.02 16.04
CA VAL A 69 6.64 7.13 16.35
C VAL A 69 7.17 5.91 17.09
N ARG A 70 6.53 5.55 18.19
CA ARG A 70 6.78 4.34 18.94
C ARG A 70 5.49 3.55 19.07
N ILE A 71 5.50 2.32 18.56
CA ILE A 71 4.34 1.44 18.65
C ILE A 71 4.78 0.15 19.30
N ASN A 72 4.33 -0.06 20.52
CA ASN A 72 4.53 -1.33 21.21
C ASN A 72 3.43 -2.29 20.76
N VAL A 73 3.81 -3.41 20.16
CA VAL A 73 2.89 -4.46 19.71
C VAL A 73 3.03 -5.67 20.62
N THR A 74 1.96 -6.01 21.32
CA THR A 74 1.88 -7.20 22.17
C THR A 74 0.97 -8.24 21.51
N ASN A 75 1.46 -9.44 21.30
CA ASN A 75 0.72 -10.50 20.62
C ASN A 75 0.05 -11.45 21.62
N HIS A 76 -1.27 -11.36 21.75
CA HIS A 76 -2.12 -12.27 22.52
C HIS A 76 -2.87 -13.28 21.64
N ALA A 77 -2.69 -13.23 20.31
CA ALA A 77 -3.31 -14.15 19.39
C ALA A 77 -2.54 -15.46 19.30
N GLN A 78 -3.18 -16.51 18.79
CA GLN A 78 -2.57 -17.82 18.59
C GLN A 78 -1.60 -17.89 17.40
N TYR A 79 -1.60 -16.88 16.53
CA TYR A 79 -0.70 -16.79 15.38
C TYR A 79 0.49 -15.91 15.69
N ASN A 80 1.65 -16.26 15.16
CA ASN A 80 2.79 -15.35 15.13
C ASN A 80 2.43 -14.06 14.37
N MET A 81 2.98 -12.91 14.80
CA MET A 81 2.59 -11.60 14.27
C MET A 81 3.80 -10.77 13.84
N SER A 82 3.64 -10.00 12.78
CA SER A 82 4.49 -8.85 12.47
C SER A 82 3.66 -7.77 11.83
N ILE A 83 4.02 -6.51 12.04
CA ILE A 83 3.30 -5.34 11.50
C ILE A 83 4.23 -4.57 10.59
N HIS A 84 3.75 -4.29 9.39
CA HIS A 84 4.42 -3.44 8.42
C HIS A 84 3.72 -2.08 8.33
N TRP A 85 4.52 -1.04 8.20
CA TRP A 85 4.10 0.36 8.03
C TRP A 85 4.23 0.71 6.55
N HIS A 86 3.23 0.32 5.78
CA HIS A 86 3.24 0.32 4.33
C HIS A 86 3.50 1.71 3.74
N GLY A 87 4.56 1.81 2.95
CA GLY A 87 4.99 3.04 2.30
C GLY A 87 5.85 3.97 3.17
N LEU A 88 6.06 3.66 4.47
CA LEU A 88 7.03 4.37 5.29
C LEU A 88 8.45 3.98 4.88
N LYS A 89 9.30 4.98 4.64
CA LYS A 89 10.68 4.76 4.13
C LYS A 89 11.58 4.05 5.11
N GLN A 90 11.31 4.11 6.42
CA GLN A 90 12.12 3.49 7.47
C GLN A 90 13.62 3.77 7.27
N TYR A 91 13.97 5.04 7.00
CA TYR A 91 15.29 5.45 6.55
C TYR A 91 16.39 4.94 7.48
N ARG A 92 17.29 4.08 6.96
CA ARG A 92 18.38 3.36 7.65
C ARG A 92 17.91 2.41 8.76
N ASN A 93 16.61 2.28 8.96
CA ASN A 93 15.99 1.56 10.07
C ASN A 93 15.10 0.42 9.58
N GLY A 94 15.66 -0.49 8.79
CA GLY A 94 14.95 -1.69 8.33
C GLY A 94 14.38 -2.54 9.47
N TRP A 95 14.94 -2.42 10.69
CA TRP A 95 14.45 -3.12 11.88
C TRP A 95 13.01 -2.78 12.25
N ALA A 96 12.53 -1.61 11.87
CA ALA A 96 11.16 -1.17 12.10
C ALA A 96 10.23 -1.37 10.89
N ASP A 97 10.70 -1.97 9.78
CA ASP A 97 9.89 -2.17 8.57
C ASP A 97 8.82 -3.26 8.73
N GLY A 98 9.15 -4.37 9.38
CA GLY A 98 8.17 -5.32 9.90
C GLY A 98 7.89 -6.60 9.12
N PRO A 99 8.20 -6.80 7.82
CA PRO A 99 7.88 -8.06 7.14
C PRO A 99 8.63 -9.24 7.75
N ALA A 100 7.86 -10.28 8.14
CA ALA A 100 8.37 -11.47 8.79
C ALA A 100 9.42 -12.17 7.93
N TYR A 101 10.55 -12.55 8.56
CA TYR A 101 11.69 -13.21 7.93
C TYR A 101 12.42 -12.40 6.84
N ILE A 102 12.02 -11.17 6.61
CA ILE A 102 12.75 -10.22 5.76
C ILE A 102 13.55 -9.27 6.64
N THR A 103 12.90 -8.48 7.49
CA THR A 103 13.57 -7.50 8.35
C THR A 103 13.58 -7.91 9.82
N GLN A 104 12.64 -8.74 10.25
CA GLN A 104 12.55 -9.25 11.62
C GLN A 104 12.00 -10.66 11.66
N CYS A 105 12.20 -11.35 12.78
CA CYS A 105 11.44 -12.56 13.09
C CYS A 105 10.09 -12.20 13.74
N PRO A 106 9.05 -13.06 13.59
CA PRO A 106 7.72 -12.72 14.06
C PRO A 106 7.64 -12.62 15.59
N ILE A 107 6.73 -11.78 16.07
CA ILE A 107 6.34 -11.67 17.48
C ILE A 107 5.53 -12.92 17.83
N GLN A 108 6.07 -13.81 18.63
CA GLN A 108 5.39 -15.01 19.08
C GLN A 108 4.27 -14.67 20.08
N THR A 109 3.31 -15.57 20.27
CA THR A 109 2.26 -15.45 21.28
C THR A 109 2.84 -15.17 22.66
N GLY A 110 2.33 -14.17 23.35
CA GLY A 110 2.78 -13.72 24.67
C GLY A 110 3.95 -12.74 24.65
N ASN A 111 4.59 -12.51 23.52
CA ASN A 111 5.71 -11.58 23.38
C ASN A 111 5.30 -10.22 22.83
N SER A 112 6.22 -9.25 22.98
CA SER A 112 6.06 -7.88 22.47
C SER A 112 7.27 -7.47 21.65
N TYR A 113 7.06 -6.47 20.76
CA TYR A 113 8.11 -5.79 20.02
C TYR A 113 7.77 -4.32 19.85
N THR A 114 8.77 -3.44 19.99
CA THR A 114 8.56 -1.99 19.84
C THR A 114 9.11 -1.50 18.50
N TYR A 115 8.22 -1.08 17.62
CA TYR A 115 8.58 -0.36 16.40
C TYR A 115 8.84 1.11 16.76
N ASP A 116 10.08 1.57 16.55
CA ASP A 116 10.51 2.94 16.88
C ASP A 116 11.19 3.57 15.66
N PHE A 117 10.57 4.57 15.06
CA PHE A 117 11.03 5.19 13.81
C PHE A 117 10.62 6.64 13.68
N ASN A 118 11.30 7.37 12.77
CA ASN A 118 11.01 8.75 12.42
C ASN A 118 10.22 8.83 11.11
N VAL A 119 9.20 9.70 11.07
CA VAL A 119 8.45 10.02 9.84
C VAL A 119 9.15 11.17 9.13
N THR A 120 10.13 10.81 8.28
CA THR A 120 11.02 11.80 7.65
C THR A 120 10.59 12.12 6.22
N GLY A 121 10.24 13.39 5.97
CA GLY A 121 9.97 13.91 4.62
C GLY A 121 8.76 13.29 3.93
N GLN A 122 7.85 12.67 4.67
CA GLN A 122 6.62 12.08 4.16
C GLN A 122 5.41 12.76 4.78
N ARG A 123 4.35 12.91 4.00
CA ARG A 123 3.05 13.47 4.39
C ARG A 123 1.95 12.94 3.48
N GLY A 124 0.77 12.69 4.06
CA GLY A 124 -0.37 12.16 3.34
C GLY A 124 -0.91 10.87 3.95
N THR A 125 -1.55 10.05 3.16
CA THR A 125 -2.17 8.81 3.60
C THR A 125 -1.33 7.60 3.23
N LEU A 126 -0.90 6.88 4.24
CA LEU A 126 -0.36 5.54 4.18
C LEU A 126 -1.22 4.60 5.03
N TRP A 127 -0.77 3.40 5.28
CA TRP A 127 -1.50 2.45 6.11
C TRP A 127 -0.56 1.45 6.79
N TRP A 128 -1.08 0.63 7.67
CA TRP A 128 -0.33 -0.41 8.34
C TRP A 128 -1.10 -1.73 8.31
N HIS A 129 -0.39 -2.84 8.28
CA HIS A 129 -1.03 -4.16 8.25
C HIS A 129 -0.11 -5.27 8.76
N ALA A 130 -0.71 -6.39 9.13
CA ALA A 130 0.05 -7.61 9.38
C ALA A 130 0.83 -8.02 8.11
N HIS A 131 2.09 -8.38 8.27
CA HIS A 131 2.95 -8.83 7.17
C HIS A 131 3.48 -10.25 7.40
N ILE A 132 2.56 -11.12 7.74
CA ILE A 132 2.77 -12.55 7.94
C ILE A 132 1.46 -13.27 7.66
N LEU A 133 1.51 -14.37 6.92
CA LEU A 133 0.34 -15.15 6.56
C LEU A 133 -0.73 -14.28 5.86
N TRP A 134 -2.01 -14.65 5.94
CA TRP A 134 -3.14 -13.85 5.43
C TRP A 134 -3.81 -12.96 6.50
N LEU A 135 -3.15 -12.75 7.63
CA LEU A 135 -3.68 -11.96 8.76
C LEU A 135 -3.97 -10.49 8.39
N ARG A 136 -3.40 -9.99 7.29
CA ARG A 136 -3.75 -8.66 6.74
C ARG A 136 -5.24 -8.52 6.45
N ALA A 137 -5.97 -9.59 6.18
CA ALA A 137 -7.42 -9.57 5.96
C ALA A 137 -8.18 -8.83 7.08
N THR A 138 -7.71 -8.93 8.33
CA THR A 138 -8.38 -8.31 9.49
C THR A 138 -7.47 -7.43 10.35
N VAL A 139 -6.15 -7.55 10.20
CA VAL A 139 -5.15 -6.79 10.97
C VAL A 139 -4.56 -5.71 10.06
N HIS A 140 -5.26 -4.58 9.96
CA HIS A 140 -4.86 -3.42 9.18
C HIS A 140 -5.56 -2.15 9.68
N GLY A 141 -4.98 -0.99 9.35
CA GLY A 141 -5.55 0.32 9.66
C GLY A 141 -4.85 1.45 8.93
N ALA A 142 -5.43 2.64 8.95
CA ALA A 142 -4.87 3.81 8.31
C ALA A 142 -3.67 4.39 9.09
N PHE A 143 -2.72 5.01 8.35
CA PHE A 143 -1.62 5.79 8.88
C PHE A 143 -1.62 7.16 8.20
N VAL A 144 -2.06 8.20 8.92
CA VAL A 144 -2.23 9.55 8.38
C VAL A 144 -1.11 10.44 8.87
N ILE A 145 -0.33 10.97 7.93
CA ILE A 145 0.78 11.87 8.19
C ILE A 145 0.33 13.28 7.80
N MET A 146 0.06 14.11 8.80
CA MET A 146 -0.29 15.50 8.58
C MET A 146 0.96 16.30 8.20
N PRO A 147 0.84 17.35 7.37
CA PRO A 147 1.94 18.27 7.13
C PRO A 147 2.48 18.89 8.43
N LYS A 148 3.70 19.42 8.37
CA LYS A 148 4.27 20.22 9.48
C LYS A 148 3.31 21.36 9.88
N PRO A 149 3.26 21.75 11.15
CA PRO A 149 2.46 22.89 11.58
C PRO A 149 2.72 24.13 10.71
N GLY A 150 1.66 24.84 10.32
CA GLY A 150 1.77 26.01 9.43
C GLY A 150 2.00 25.69 7.96
N THR A 151 2.07 24.42 7.57
CA THR A 151 2.16 24.02 6.17
C THR A 151 0.77 23.69 5.63
N PRO A 152 0.20 24.48 4.72
CA PRO A 152 -1.10 24.20 4.13
C PRO A 152 -0.98 23.03 3.13
N PHE A 153 -2.11 22.38 2.86
CA PHE A 153 -2.23 21.47 1.73
C PHE A 153 -2.03 22.24 0.41
N PRO A 154 -1.52 21.60 -0.66
CA PRO A 154 -1.42 22.21 -1.98
C PRO A 154 -2.77 22.21 -2.74
N PHE A 155 -3.86 21.89 -2.08
CA PHE A 155 -5.23 21.88 -2.56
C PHE A 155 -6.15 22.58 -1.53
N PRO A 156 -7.40 22.91 -1.86
CA PRO A 156 -8.31 23.57 -0.94
C PRO A 156 -8.48 22.81 0.37
N GLN A 157 -8.43 23.53 1.49
CA GLN A 157 -8.60 22.93 2.81
C GLN A 157 -9.97 22.23 2.91
N PRO A 158 -10.03 20.93 3.20
CA PRO A 158 -11.31 20.24 3.37
C PRO A 158 -12.02 20.69 4.64
N HIS A 159 -13.35 20.63 4.62
CA HIS A 159 -14.17 20.86 5.80
C HIS A 159 -13.96 19.76 6.84
N GLN A 160 -13.86 18.50 6.39
CA GLN A 160 -13.61 17.33 7.20
C GLN A 160 -12.95 16.24 6.35
N GLU A 161 -12.31 15.27 7.02
CA GLU A 161 -11.61 14.15 6.40
C GLU A 161 -12.21 12.83 6.88
N PHE A 162 -12.23 11.81 6.01
CA PHE A 162 -12.71 10.46 6.34
C PHE A 162 -11.76 9.41 5.77
N GLU A 163 -11.41 8.40 6.57
CA GLU A 163 -10.66 7.23 6.13
C GLU A 163 -11.61 6.15 5.65
N LEU A 164 -11.39 5.67 4.42
CA LEU A 164 -12.13 4.57 3.81
C LEU A 164 -11.16 3.42 3.51
N LEU A 165 -11.25 2.35 4.29
CA LEU A 165 -10.47 1.15 4.09
C LEU A 165 -11.35 0.14 3.33
N LEU A 166 -10.98 -0.12 2.08
CA LEU A 166 -11.57 -1.14 1.24
C LEU A 166 -10.91 -2.48 1.58
N GLY A 167 -11.66 -3.55 1.71
CA GLY A 167 -11.13 -4.84 2.12
C GLY A 167 -12.03 -6.00 1.68
N GLU A 168 -11.62 -7.21 2.03
CA GLU A 168 -12.31 -8.45 1.73
C GLU A 168 -12.73 -9.16 3.02
N TRP A 169 -13.74 -10.01 2.92
CA TRP A 169 -14.28 -10.79 4.02
C TRP A 169 -14.53 -12.23 3.58
N TRP A 170 -14.06 -13.19 4.36
CA TRP A 170 -14.35 -14.62 4.24
C TRP A 170 -15.20 -15.10 5.43
N HIS A 171 -16.13 -16.02 5.22
CA HIS A 171 -16.79 -16.73 6.31
C HIS A 171 -15.82 -17.67 7.04
N ALA A 172 -14.98 -18.33 6.29
CA ALA A 172 -13.93 -19.21 6.81
C ALA A 172 -12.82 -18.40 7.53
N ASP A 173 -12.06 -19.06 8.39
CA ASP A 173 -10.78 -18.53 8.86
C ASP A 173 -9.83 -18.40 7.66
N VAL A 174 -9.16 -17.25 7.52
CA VAL A 174 -8.31 -16.97 6.36
C VAL A 174 -7.08 -17.87 6.29
N GLU A 175 -6.58 -18.35 7.41
CA GLU A 175 -5.45 -19.29 7.45
C GLU A 175 -5.89 -20.70 7.01
N GLU A 176 -7.13 -21.10 7.29
CA GLU A 176 -7.68 -22.36 6.75
C GLU A 176 -7.94 -22.24 5.24
N VAL A 177 -8.31 -21.05 4.73
CA VAL A 177 -8.42 -20.79 3.27
C VAL A 177 -7.08 -20.98 2.58
N VAL A 178 -5.98 -20.43 3.13
CA VAL A 178 -4.61 -20.62 2.61
C VAL A 178 -4.20 -22.08 2.66
N LYS A 179 -4.46 -22.75 3.77
CA LYS A 179 -4.12 -24.15 3.98
C LYS A 179 -4.83 -25.06 2.97
N GLN A 180 -6.08 -24.79 2.65
CA GLN A 180 -6.81 -25.50 1.60
C GLN A 180 -6.11 -25.35 0.24
N GLY A 181 -5.75 -24.12 -0.16
CA GLY A 181 -4.98 -23.86 -1.39
C GLY A 181 -3.63 -24.61 -1.40
N THR A 182 -2.91 -24.58 -0.28
CA THR A 182 -1.62 -25.27 -0.14
C THR A 182 -1.78 -26.79 -0.28
N ASN A 183 -2.78 -27.38 0.35
CA ASN A 183 -3.03 -28.83 0.31
C ASN A 183 -3.51 -29.32 -1.07
N THR A 184 -4.27 -28.50 -1.77
CA THR A 184 -4.75 -28.85 -3.14
C THR A 184 -3.69 -28.54 -4.21
N GLY A 185 -2.80 -27.58 -3.96
CA GLY A 185 -1.87 -27.03 -4.95
C GLY A 185 -2.56 -26.07 -5.94
N LEU A 186 -3.79 -25.64 -5.65
CA LEU A 186 -4.64 -24.78 -6.48
C LEU A 186 -4.90 -23.43 -5.79
N PRO A 187 -5.47 -22.43 -6.49
CA PRO A 187 -5.94 -21.22 -5.85
C PRO A 187 -6.96 -21.53 -4.74
N PRO A 188 -6.89 -20.86 -3.59
CA PRO A 188 -7.89 -20.98 -2.55
C PRO A 188 -9.21 -20.29 -2.97
N ASN A 189 -10.26 -20.49 -2.16
CA ASN A 189 -11.54 -19.85 -2.38
C ASN A 189 -11.46 -18.32 -2.31
N MET A 190 -12.17 -17.64 -3.21
CA MET A 190 -12.34 -16.18 -3.20
C MET A 190 -13.09 -15.72 -1.94
N SER A 191 -12.99 -14.43 -1.64
CA SER A 191 -13.72 -13.79 -0.54
C SER A 191 -15.24 -13.91 -0.71
N ASP A 192 -15.98 -13.90 0.40
CA ASP A 192 -17.45 -13.95 0.38
C ASP A 192 -18.06 -12.55 0.15
N ALA A 193 -17.33 -11.50 0.46
CA ALA A 193 -17.72 -10.12 0.22
C ALA A 193 -16.53 -9.17 0.20
N HIS A 194 -16.72 -8.02 -0.47
CA HIS A 194 -15.88 -6.84 -0.26
C HIS A 194 -16.48 -5.98 0.87
N THR A 195 -15.68 -5.09 1.43
CA THR A 195 -16.08 -4.24 2.57
C THR A 195 -15.58 -2.82 2.43
N ILE A 196 -16.32 -1.87 3.00
CA ILE A 196 -15.86 -0.51 3.30
C ILE A 196 -15.79 -0.39 4.82
N ASN A 197 -14.61 -0.11 5.37
CA ASN A 197 -14.37 -0.09 6.83
C ASN A 197 -14.87 -1.35 7.54
N GLY A 198 -14.58 -2.53 6.95
CA GLY A 198 -14.95 -3.83 7.48
C GLY A 198 -16.46 -4.15 7.43
N LYS A 199 -17.24 -3.40 6.66
CA LYS A 199 -18.69 -3.57 6.52
C LYS A 199 -19.07 -3.81 5.06
N PRO A 200 -19.76 -4.93 4.72
CA PRO A 200 -20.15 -5.25 3.34
C PRO A 200 -21.17 -4.27 2.75
N GLY A 201 -22.08 -3.75 3.59
CA GLY A 201 -23.14 -2.85 3.17
C GLY A 201 -24.44 -3.56 2.76
N PRO A 202 -25.48 -2.80 2.39
CA PRO A 202 -26.84 -3.30 2.27
C PRO A 202 -27.11 -4.09 0.98
N LEU A 203 -26.13 -4.18 0.07
CA LEU A 203 -26.27 -4.99 -1.16
C LEU A 203 -26.09 -6.49 -0.91
N PHE A 204 -25.60 -6.88 0.29
CA PHE A 204 -25.49 -8.28 0.71
C PHE A 204 -26.62 -8.67 1.65
N PRO A 205 -27.12 -9.91 1.56
CA PRO A 205 -28.08 -10.43 2.52
C PRO A 205 -27.57 -10.28 3.97
N CYS A 206 -28.46 -9.99 4.91
CA CYS A 206 -28.16 -9.85 6.33
C CYS A 206 -27.16 -8.74 6.71
N SER A 207 -26.85 -7.80 5.82
CA SER A 207 -25.79 -6.81 6.03
C SER A 207 -26.25 -5.36 6.16
N GLU A 208 -27.53 -5.08 6.11
CA GLU A 208 -28.07 -3.71 6.18
C GLU A 208 -27.55 -2.91 7.40
N LYS A 209 -27.56 -3.52 8.60
CA LYS A 209 -27.00 -2.92 9.81
C LYS A 209 -25.47 -2.85 9.83
N HIS A 210 -24.80 -3.52 8.91
CA HIS A 210 -23.35 -3.46 8.71
C HIS A 210 -23.02 -2.59 7.48
N THR A 211 -23.55 -1.37 7.46
CA THR A 211 -23.30 -0.36 6.44
C THR A 211 -22.43 0.75 7.02
N PHE A 212 -21.35 1.10 6.31
CA PHE A 212 -20.56 2.28 6.63
C PHE A 212 -21.29 3.51 6.10
N ALA A 213 -21.34 4.59 6.89
CA ALA A 213 -21.95 5.84 6.46
C ALA A 213 -21.14 7.04 6.94
N ILE A 214 -21.10 8.08 6.09
CA ILE A 214 -20.58 9.40 6.43
C ILE A 214 -21.67 10.43 6.22
N GLU A 215 -21.71 11.47 7.06
CA GLU A 215 -22.63 12.60 6.93
C GLU A 215 -21.88 13.81 6.36
N VAL A 216 -22.51 14.49 5.38
CA VAL A 216 -21.95 15.65 4.71
C VAL A 216 -22.95 16.82 4.72
N GLU A 217 -22.41 18.04 4.80
CA GLU A 217 -23.21 19.28 4.69
C GLU A 217 -23.16 19.82 3.25
N SER A 218 -24.31 20.23 2.74
CA SER A 218 -24.40 20.78 1.39
C SER A 218 -23.45 21.96 1.17
N GLY A 219 -22.78 21.99 0.03
CA GLY A 219 -21.81 23.00 -0.36
C GLY A 219 -20.40 22.84 0.25
N LYS A 220 -20.18 21.91 1.17
CA LYS A 220 -18.86 21.67 1.76
C LYS A 220 -18.03 20.70 0.94
N THR A 221 -16.71 20.78 1.08
CA THR A 221 -15.75 19.88 0.44
C THR A 221 -15.11 18.99 1.48
N TYR A 222 -15.04 17.69 1.19
CA TYR A 222 -14.51 16.65 2.07
C TYR A 222 -13.30 15.98 1.44
N LEU A 223 -12.33 15.55 2.27
CA LEU A 223 -11.22 14.72 1.84
C LEU A 223 -11.53 13.27 2.21
N LEU A 224 -11.62 12.40 1.23
CA LEU A 224 -11.69 10.96 1.46
C LEU A 224 -10.30 10.35 1.27
N ARG A 225 -9.81 9.70 2.31
CA ARG A 225 -8.54 8.98 2.35
C ARG A 225 -8.84 7.51 2.09
N ILE A 226 -8.70 7.08 0.84
CA ILE A 226 -9.11 5.76 0.38
C ILE A 226 -7.90 4.85 0.35
N ILE A 227 -8.00 3.69 0.99
CA ILE A 227 -6.94 2.70 1.14
C ILE A 227 -7.48 1.37 0.63
N ASN A 228 -6.77 0.70 -0.26
CA ASN A 228 -7.11 -0.67 -0.61
C ASN A 228 -6.31 -1.67 0.23
N ALA A 229 -6.96 -2.20 1.26
CA ALA A 229 -6.46 -3.22 2.17
C ALA A 229 -6.90 -4.65 1.78
N ALA A 230 -7.53 -4.83 0.62
CA ALA A 230 -7.91 -6.15 0.09
C ALA A 230 -6.67 -7.05 -0.06
N LEU A 231 -6.85 -8.36 0.06
CA LEU A 231 -5.78 -9.32 -0.13
C LEU A 231 -5.46 -9.54 -1.60
N ASN A 232 -6.51 -9.66 -2.46
CA ASN A 232 -6.33 -10.19 -3.80
C ASN A 232 -7.03 -9.39 -4.91
N ASP A 233 -7.81 -8.33 -4.58
CA ASP A 233 -8.60 -7.64 -5.59
C ASP A 233 -8.21 -6.18 -5.77
N GLU A 234 -7.88 -5.80 -7.00
CA GLU A 234 -7.93 -4.40 -7.43
C GLU A 234 -9.39 -3.95 -7.48
N LEU A 235 -9.65 -2.70 -7.08
CA LEU A 235 -11.02 -2.22 -6.92
C LEU A 235 -11.28 -0.94 -7.71
N PHE A 236 -12.41 -0.88 -8.41
CA PHE A 236 -13.03 0.35 -8.78
C PHE A 236 -13.84 0.90 -7.61
N PHE A 237 -13.71 2.20 -7.34
CA PHE A 237 -14.52 2.90 -6.34
C PHE A 237 -15.17 4.15 -6.96
N ALA A 238 -16.46 4.35 -6.68
CA ALA A 238 -17.22 5.51 -7.13
C ALA A 238 -18.26 5.96 -6.09
N ILE A 239 -18.70 7.20 -6.20
CA ILE A 239 -19.76 7.78 -5.38
C ILE A 239 -20.88 8.25 -6.30
N ALA A 240 -22.11 7.79 -6.08
CA ALA A 240 -23.24 8.15 -6.93
C ALA A 240 -23.41 9.67 -7.04
N GLY A 241 -23.52 10.16 -8.26
CA GLY A 241 -23.74 11.58 -8.57
C GLY A 241 -22.56 12.52 -8.29
N HIS A 242 -21.47 12.06 -7.64
CA HIS A 242 -20.36 12.93 -7.27
C HIS A 242 -19.12 12.66 -8.09
N ASN A 243 -18.45 13.71 -8.52
CA ASN A 243 -17.10 13.64 -9.03
C ASN A 243 -16.08 13.67 -7.89
N MET A 244 -15.00 12.95 -8.07
CA MET A 244 -13.85 12.90 -7.16
C MET A 244 -12.67 13.63 -7.80
N THR A 245 -12.04 14.56 -7.10
CA THR A 245 -10.79 15.19 -7.53
C THR A 245 -9.63 14.50 -6.83
N VAL A 246 -8.86 13.72 -7.58
CA VAL A 246 -7.64 13.07 -7.06
C VAL A 246 -6.59 14.14 -6.77
N VAL A 247 -6.02 14.12 -5.55
CA VAL A 247 -5.04 15.12 -5.08
C VAL A 247 -3.77 14.50 -4.50
N GLU A 248 -3.80 13.20 -4.19
CA GLU A 248 -2.67 12.49 -3.59
C GLU A 248 -2.80 10.99 -3.86
N VAL A 249 -1.66 10.32 -4.09
CA VAL A 249 -1.55 8.85 -4.10
C VAL A 249 -0.32 8.44 -3.31
N ASP A 250 -0.40 7.36 -2.52
CA ASP A 250 0.70 6.78 -1.73
C ASP A 250 1.52 7.85 -0.96
N ALA A 251 0.81 8.78 -0.30
CA ALA A 251 1.37 9.92 0.43
C ALA A 251 2.23 10.89 -0.42
N VAL A 252 1.95 10.97 -1.73
CA VAL A 252 2.57 11.93 -2.65
C VAL A 252 1.50 12.76 -3.34
N TYR A 253 1.63 14.09 -3.29
CA TYR A 253 0.68 14.99 -3.93
C TYR A 253 0.77 14.90 -5.46
N THR A 254 -0.41 14.87 -6.09
CA THR A 254 -0.55 14.79 -7.55
C THR A 254 -1.07 16.10 -8.14
N LYS A 255 -0.89 16.29 -9.44
CA LYS A 255 -1.67 17.27 -10.20
C LYS A 255 -3.13 16.88 -10.10
N PRO A 256 -4.00 17.78 -9.62
CA PRO A 256 -5.42 17.48 -9.44
C PRO A 256 -6.10 17.16 -10.78
N PHE A 257 -6.91 16.09 -10.81
CA PHE A 257 -7.81 15.81 -11.91
C PHE A 257 -9.13 15.22 -11.39
N SER A 258 -10.23 15.52 -12.10
CA SER A 258 -11.56 15.04 -11.74
C SER A 258 -11.87 13.72 -12.45
N THR A 259 -12.57 12.83 -11.74
CA THR A 259 -13.01 11.53 -12.26
C THR A 259 -14.29 11.07 -11.57
N GLN A 260 -15.07 10.22 -12.22
CA GLN A 260 -16.29 9.61 -11.64
C GLN A 260 -15.99 8.33 -10.90
N ALA A 261 -14.90 7.65 -11.23
CA ALA A 261 -14.42 6.47 -10.53
C ALA A 261 -12.90 6.52 -10.40
N ILE A 262 -12.34 5.81 -9.40
CA ILE A 262 -10.92 5.55 -9.27
C ILE A 262 -10.65 4.05 -9.42
N LEU A 263 -9.44 3.71 -9.87
CA LEU A 263 -8.88 2.37 -9.73
C LEU A 263 -7.85 2.40 -8.60
N ILE A 264 -7.93 1.44 -7.71
CA ILE A 264 -7.02 1.33 -6.57
C ILE A 264 -6.65 -0.15 -6.33
N ALA A 265 -5.38 -0.48 -6.49
CA ALA A 265 -4.87 -1.84 -6.27
C ALA A 265 -4.54 -2.09 -4.79
N PRO A 266 -4.50 -3.36 -4.34
CA PRO A 266 -4.03 -3.71 -3.00
C PRO A 266 -2.67 -3.06 -2.68
N GLY A 267 -2.58 -2.44 -1.52
CA GLY A 267 -1.39 -1.68 -1.10
C GLY A 267 -1.43 -0.20 -1.43
N GLN A 268 -2.24 0.23 -2.38
CA GLN A 268 -2.32 1.64 -2.78
C GLN A 268 -3.20 2.47 -1.86
N THR A 269 -2.88 3.76 -1.80
CA THR A 269 -3.75 4.79 -1.21
C THR A 269 -4.06 5.89 -2.23
N THR A 270 -5.25 6.48 -2.14
CA THR A 270 -5.68 7.59 -3.00
C THR A 270 -6.52 8.57 -2.18
N ASN A 271 -6.11 9.83 -2.15
CA ASN A 271 -6.89 10.88 -1.52
C ASN A 271 -7.66 11.66 -2.58
N VAL A 272 -8.95 11.82 -2.35
CA VAL A 272 -9.83 12.57 -3.26
C VAL A 272 -10.60 13.65 -2.52
N LEU A 273 -10.75 14.80 -3.14
CA LEU A 273 -11.71 15.82 -2.72
C LEU A 273 -13.08 15.52 -3.33
N VAL A 274 -14.10 15.57 -2.49
CA VAL A 274 -15.50 15.41 -2.89
C VAL A 274 -16.28 16.64 -2.43
N GLN A 275 -16.90 17.34 -3.37
CA GLN A 275 -17.78 18.44 -3.04
C GLN A 275 -19.21 17.94 -2.88
N ALA A 276 -19.85 18.25 -1.75
CA ALA A 276 -21.25 17.92 -1.49
C ALA A 276 -22.16 18.92 -2.21
N ASN A 277 -22.25 18.81 -3.53
CA ASN A 277 -22.95 19.75 -4.42
C ASN A 277 -24.16 19.12 -5.14
N GLN A 278 -24.59 17.95 -4.71
CA GLN A 278 -25.77 17.28 -5.25
C GLN A 278 -27.03 17.69 -4.49
N VAL A 279 -28.19 17.33 -5.04
CA VAL A 279 -29.47 17.46 -4.31
C VAL A 279 -29.34 16.71 -2.97
N PRO A 280 -29.70 17.35 -1.83
CA PRO A 280 -29.62 16.67 -0.56
C PRO A 280 -30.35 15.32 -0.56
N GLY A 281 -29.63 14.26 -0.26
CA GLY A 281 -30.12 12.88 -0.39
C GLY A 281 -29.14 11.89 0.22
N ARG A 282 -29.31 10.63 -0.16
CA ARG A 282 -28.42 9.52 0.22
C ARG A 282 -27.84 8.91 -1.06
N TYR A 283 -26.53 8.70 -1.07
CA TYR A 283 -25.78 8.24 -2.23
C TYR A 283 -24.90 7.08 -1.84
N PHE A 284 -24.88 5.99 -2.62
CA PHE A 284 -23.93 4.92 -2.37
C PHE A 284 -22.51 5.33 -2.75
N MET A 285 -21.59 5.02 -1.87
CA MET A 285 -20.17 4.84 -2.15
C MET A 285 -19.99 3.35 -2.42
N ALA A 286 -19.53 2.97 -3.59
CA ALA A 286 -19.46 1.56 -3.98
C ALA A 286 -18.07 1.15 -4.42
N ALA A 287 -17.62 -0.03 -3.98
CA ALA A 287 -16.37 -0.66 -4.36
C ALA A 287 -16.64 -2.02 -5.01
N ARG A 288 -16.08 -2.26 -6.20
CA ARG A 288 -16.24 -3.48 -6.99
C ARG A 288 -14.91 -3.92 -7.57
N PRO A 289 -14.62 -5.25 -7.62
CA PRO A 289 -13.40 -5.76 -8.24
C PRO A 289 -13.19 -5.33 -9.68
N TYR A 290 -11.94 -5.09 -10.01
CA TYR A 290 -11.44 -5.03 -11.37
C TYR A 290 -10.53 -6.24 -11.61
N MET A 291 -10.74 -6.95 -12.68
CA MET A 291 -9.91 -8.06 -13.13
C MET A 291 -10.04 -8.20 -14.64
N ASP A 292 -8.92 -8.21 -15.34
CA ASP A 292 -8.86 -8.41 -16.79
C ASP A 292 -8.21 -9.75 -17.19
N ALA A 293 -8.05 -10.66 -16.23
CA ALA A 293 -7.60 -12.02 -16.47
C ALA A 293 -8.69 -12.86 -17.17
N PRO A 294 -8.32 -13.90 -17.94
CA PRO A 294 -9.28 -14.81 -18.59
C PRO A 294 -9.88 -15.82 -17.59
N LEU A 295 -10.29 -15.35 -16.42
CA LEU A 295 -10.84 -16.13 -15.31
C LEU A 295 -12.23 -15.62 -14.94
N SER A 296 -12.94 -16.37 -14.09
CA SER A 296 -14.22 -15.90 -13.54
C SER A 296 -14.01 -14.64 -12.69
N ILE A 297 -14.68 -13.56 -13.05
CA ILE A 297 -14.57 -12.27 -12.37
C ILE A 297 -15.47 -12.27 -11.13
N ASP A 298 -14.92 -11.85 -9.99
CA ASP A 298 -15.71 -11.51 -8.82
C ASP A 298 -16.46 -10.19 -9.08
N ASN A 299 -17.77 -10.20 -8.95
CA ASN A 299 -18.63 -9.03 -9.18
C ASN A 299 -19.31 -8.52 -7.90
N LYS A 300 -18.94 -9.07 -6.73
CA LYS A 300 -19.50 -8.68 -5.45
C LYS A 300 -19.12 -7.22 -5.12
N THR A 301 -20.13 -6.38 -4.96
CA THR A 301 -19.96 -4.94 -4.73
C THR A 301 -20.24 -4.58 -3.27
N ALA A 302 -19.25 -4.02 -2.56
CA ALA A 302 -19.46 -3.40 -1.27
C ALA A 302 -20.06 -2.01 -1.42
N ALA A 303 -20.94 -1.62 -0.48
CA ALA A 303 -21.57 -0.31 -0.49
C ALA A 303 -21.56 0.36 0.89
N GLY A 304 -21.15 1.61 0.93
CA GLY A 304 -21.34 2.55 2.04
C GLY A 304 -22.28 3.69 1.63
N ILE A 305 -22.63 4.56 2.56
CA ILE A 305 -23.57 5.66 2.32
C ILE A 305 -22.89 7.00 2.59
N LEU A 306 -22.94 7.89 1.61
CA LEU A 306 -22.75 9.32 1.77
C LEU A 306 -24.12 9.95 1.95
N GLN A 307 -24.39 10.50 3.13
CA GLN A 307 -25.69 11.05 3.50
C GLN A 307 -25.59 12.55 3.73
N TYR A 308 -26.46 13.31 3.11
CA TYR A 308 -26.57 14.73 3.38
C TYR A 308 -27.28 14.94 4.73
N LYS A 309 -26.77 15.89 5.52
CA LYS A 309 -27.30 16.25 6.83
C LYS A 309 -28.78 16.63 6.75
N GLY A 310 -29.57 16.10 7.69
CA GLY A 310 -31.00 16.33 7.77
C GLY A 310 -31.86 15.45 6.87
N ILE A 311 -31.27 14.56 6.07
CA ILE A 311 -32.01 13.61 5.22
C ILE A 311 -32.34 12.35 6.05
N PRO A 312 -33.62 11.92 6.07
CA PRO A 312 -34.03 10.71 6.81
C PRO A 312 -33.36 9.44 6.26
N ASN A 313 -33.08 8.49 7.16
CA ASN A 313 -32.50 7.19 6.80
C ASN A 313 -33.41 6.32 5.93
N THR A 314 -34.69 6.66 5.81
CA THR A 314 -35.67 6.00 4.94
C THR A 314 -35.53 6.35 3.46
N PHE A 315 -34.78 7.41 3.12
CA PHE A 315 -34.46 7.71 1.73
C PHE A 315 -33.61 6.61 1.13
N LEU A 316 -34.00 6.09 -0.04
CA LEU A 316 -33.24 5.06 -0.75
C LEU A 316 -31.99 5.68 -1.40
N PRO A 317 -30.79 5.12 -1.17
CA PRO A 317 -29.58 5.62 -1.80
C PRO A 317 -29.56 5.32 -3.30
N THR A 318 -28.96 6.21 -4.08
CA THR A 318 -28.71 6.01 -5.52
C THR A 318 -27.39 5.27 -5.72
N LEU A 319 -27.36 4.26 -6.61
CA LEU A 319 -26.13 3.53 -6.98
C LEU A 319 -25.27 4.34 -7.96
N PRO A 320 -23.94 4.32 -7.84
CA PRO A 320 -23.05 4.88 -8.84
C PRO A 320 -22.96 3.99 -10.08
N GLN A 321 -22.61 4.62 -11.22
CA GLN A 321 -22.14 3.87 -12.37
C GLN A 321 -20.66 3.56 -12.17
N LEU A 322 -20.35 2.28 -11.88
CA LEU A 322 -18.97 1.80 -11.84
C LEU A 322 -18.55 1.35 -13.25
N PRO A 323 -17.26 1.44 -13.63
CA PRO A 323 -16.73 0.81 -14.83
C PRO A 323 -17.04 -0.70 -14.82
N ALA A 324 -17.12 -1.35 -15.97
CA ALA A 324 -17.28 -2.80 -16.03
C ALA A 324 -16.12 -3.51 -15.27
N PRO A 325 -16.35 -4.68 -14.65
CA PRO A 325 -15.29 -5.35 -13.88
C PRO A 325 -14.00 -5.64 -14.68
N ASN A 326 -14.08 -5.70 -15.99
CA ASN A 326 -12.95 -5.91 -16.91
C ASN A 326 -12.68 -4.71 -17.82
N ASP A 327 -13.03 -3.50 -17.39
CA ASP A 327 -12.80 -2.27 -18.17
C ASP A 327 -11.32 -1.85 -18.12
N THR A 328 -10.50 -2.51 -18.90
CA THR A 328 -9.06 -2.27 -19.04
C THR A 328 -8.79 -0.88 -19.64
N GLU A 329 -9.66 -0.39 -20.52
CA GLU A 329 -9.52 0.95 -21.12
C GLU A 329 -9.62 2.03 -20.04
N PHE A 330 -10.63 1.95 -19.18
CA PHE A 330 -10.75 2.86 -18.04
C PHE A 330 -9.53 2.76 -17.13
N ALA A 331 -9.09 1.54 -16.77
CA ALA A 331 -7.97 1.30 -15.88
C ALA A 331 -6.67 1.95 -16.39
N LEU A 332 -6.33 1.74 -17.65
CA LEU A 332 -5.15 2.34 -18.29
C LEU A 332 -5.27 3.86 -18.41
N SER A 333 -6.46 4.37 -18.79
CA SER A 333 -6.73 5.80 -18.89
C SER A 333 -6.62 6.50 -17.54
N TYR A 334 -7.13 5.90 -16.47
CA TYR A 334 -7.03 6.42 -15.11
C TYR A 334 -5.55 6.53 -14.66
N ASN A 335 -4.78 5.45 -14.80
CA ASN A 335 -3.37 5.43 -14.41
C ASN A 335 -2.55 6.46 -15.22
N LYS A 336 -2.86 6.66 -16.49
CA LYS A 336 -2.19 7.66 -17.35
C LYS A 336 -2.42 9.10 -16.91
N LYS A 337 -3.52 9.40 -16.19
CA LYS A 337 -3.81 10.75 -15.67
C LYS A 337 -2.99 11.09 -14.42
N LEU A 338 -2.47 10.09 -13.72
CA LEU A 338 -1.70 10.29 -12.50
C LEU A 338 -0.35 10.96 -12.84
N ARG A 339 -0.09 12.12 -12.23
CA ARG A 339 1.13 12.91 -12.39
C ARG A 339 1.55 13.48 -11.04
N SER A 340 2.82 13.46 -10.72
CA SER A 340 3.35 14.18 -9.56
C SER A 340 3.05 15.67 -9.67
N LEU A 341 2.81 16.31 -8.53
CA LEU A 341 2.48 17.74 -8.48
C LEU A 341 3.58 18.61 -9.12
N ASN A 342 4.84 18.24 -8.90
CA ASN A 342 6.05 18.81 -9.49
C ASN A 342 6.09 20.33 -9.42
N THR A 343 6.08 20.87 -8.21
CA THR A 343 6.24 22.30 -7.92
C THR A 343 7.54 22.55 -7.16
N PRO A 344 8.04 23.79 -7.04
CA PRO A 344 9.24 24.09 -6.25
C PRO A 344 9.18 23.57 -4.80
N ARG A 345 7.99 23.52 -4.22
CA ARG A 345 7.78 23.00 -2.85
C ARG A 345 7.66 21.47 -2.80
N TYR A 346 7.18 20.86 -3.88
CA TYR A 346 6.94 19.41 -4.01
C TYR A 346 7.51 18.93 -5.35
N PRO A 347 8.86 18.93 -5.50
CA PRO A 347 9.49 18.59 -6.77
C PRO A 347 9.43 17.09 -7.06
N ALA A 348 9.29 16.74 -8.33
CA ALA A 348 9.49 15.37 -8.81
C ALA A 348 10.98 15.20 -9.18
N ASN A 349 11.77 14.69 -8.24
CA ASN A 349 13.21 14.50 -8.42
C ASN A 349 13.51 13.18 -9.15
N VAL A 350 13.06 13.11 -10.41
CA VAL A 350 13.19 11.90 -11.24
C VAL A 350 14.66 11.64 -11.58
N PRO A 351 15.21 10.45 -11.30
CA PRO A 351 16.57 10.12 -11.72
C PRO A 351 16.69 10.06 -13.25
N LEU A 352 17.51 10.94 -13.83
CA LEU A 352 17.70 11.01 -15.29
C LEU A 352 18.75 10.02 -15.79
N LYS A 353 19.83 9.80 -15.03
CA LYS A 353 20.84 8.79 -15.31
C LYS A 353 20.49 7.50 -14.59
N VAL A 354 20.80 6.38 -15.18
CA VAL A 354 20.57 5.05 -14.64
C VAL A 354 21.91 4.33 -14.51
N ASP A 355 22.22 3.88 -13.29
CA ASP A 355 23.45 3.14 -13.00
C ASP A 355 23.23 1.62 -13.14
N ARG A 356 22.00 1.14 -12.91
CA ARG A 356 21.65 -0.28 -13.04
C ARG A 356 20.27 -0.46 -13.66
N ASN A 357 20.21 -1.29 -14.71
CA ASN A 357 18.98 -1.69 -15.39
C ASN A 357 18.61 -3.12 -15.00
N LEU A 358 17.42 -3.27 -14.43
CA LEU A 358 16.82 -4.55 -14.06
C LEU A 358 15.59 -4.80 -14.95
N PHE A 359 15.44 -6.04 -15.40
CA PHE A 359 14.29 -6.46 -16.18
C PHE A 359 13.75 -7.76 -15.59
N TYR A 360 12.59 -7.69 -14.90
CA TYR A 360 11.99 -8.81 -14.21
C TYR A 360 10.69 -9.23 -14.90
N THR A 361 10.67 -10.48 -15.38
CA THR A 361 9.44 -11.11 -15.91
C THR A 361 8.63 -11.68 -14.76
N VAL A 362 7.32 -11.40 -14.79
CA VAL A 362 6.32 -11.95 -13.87
C VAL A 362 5.68 -13.15 -14.55
N GLY A 363 5.63 -14.29 -13.90
CA GLY A 363 5.03 -15.47 -14.51
C GLY A 363 4.60 -16.52 -13.50
N PHE A 364 3.72 -17.39 -13.97
CA PHE A 364 3.25 -18.56 -13.22
C PHE A 364 3.90 -19.83 -13.71
N GLY A 365 3.97 -20.85 -12.85
CA GLY A 365 4.46 -22.17 -13.16
C GLY A 365 3.79 -23.26 -12.35
N LYS A 366 3.97 -24.50 -12.77
CA LYS A 366 3.56 -25.70 -12.03
C LYS A 366 4.78 -26.51 -11.65
N ASN A 367 4.96 -26.73 -10.35
CA ASN A 367 6.02 -27.60 -9.84
C ASN A 367 5.45 -28.88 -9.26
N SER A 368 6.24 -29.94 -9.26
CA SER A 368 5.91 -31.20 -8.57
C SER A 368 5.61 -30.96 -7.10
N CYS A 369 4.55 -31.55 -6.60
CA CYS A 369 4.13 -31.50 -5.21
C CYS A 369 3.53 -32.85 -4.81
N PRO A 370 4.35 -33.84 -4.40
CA PRO A 370 3.86 -35.18 -4.05
C PRO A 370 2.83 -35.19 -2.91
N THR A 371 2.83 -34.18 -2.06
CA THR A 371 1.88 -34.02 -0.94
C THR A 371 0.60 -33.28 -1.31
N CYS A 372 0.53 -32.66 -2.50
CA CYS A 372 -0.67 -32.00 -2.97
C CYS A 372 -1.63 -32.99 -3.62
N LEU A 373 -2.93 -32.72 -3.52
CA LEU A 373 -3.99 -33.62 -4.01
C LEU A 373 -3.82 -34.00 -5.50
N ASN A 374 -3.37 -33.06 -6.34
CA ASN A 374 -3.16 -33.27 -7.78
C ASN A 374 -1.69 -33.54 -8.17
N GLY A 375 -0.80 -33.82 -7.21
CA GLY A 375 0.62 -34.07 -7.45
C GLY A 375 1.42 -32.87 -7.95
N THR A 376 0.81 -31.70 -8.08
CA THR A 376 1.44 -30.45 -8.53
C THR A 376 0.91 -29.26 -7.72
N LYS A 377 1.70 -28.17 -7.69
CA LYS A 377 1.28 -26.88 -7.10
C LYS A 377 1.59 -25.74 -8.04
N LEU A 378 0.74 -24.71 -8.00
CA LEU A 378 0.96 -23.44 -8.65
C LEU A 378 2.02 -22.65 -7.87
N LEU A 379 2.93 -22.03 -8.61
CA LEU A 379 3.91 -21.08 -8.10
C LEU A 379 3.91 -19.83 -8.99
N ALA A 380 4.29 -18.71 -8.40
CA ALA A 380 4.54 -17.48 -9.11
C ALA A 380 6.02 -17.09 -8.97
N SER A 381 6.57 -16.40 -9.97
CA SER A 381 8.00 -16.18 -10.05
C SER A 381 8.36 -14.83 -10.65
N LEU A 382 9.50 -14.29 -10.22
CA LEU A 382 10.24 -13.25 -10.93
C LEU A 382 11.44 -13.90 -11.63
N ASN A 383 11.61 -13.65 -12.93
CA ASN A 383 12.67 -14.25 -13.74
C ASN A 383 12.79 -15.78 -13.57
N ASN A 384 11.64 -16.46 -13.53
CA ASN A 384 11.50 -17.90 -13.30
C ASN A 384 12.03 -18.40 -11.94
N ILE A 385 12.12 -17.52 -10.94
CA ILE A 385 12.51 -17.86 -9.57
C ILE A 385 11.33 -17.60 -8.64
N SER A 386 10.82 -18.67 -8.03
CA SER A 386 9.85 -18.60 -6.94
C SER A 386 10.60 -18.47 -5.61
N PHE A 387 10.39 -17.37 -4.93
CA PHE A 387 11.09 -17.06 -3.68
C PHE A 387 10.59 -17.93 -2.53
N VAL A 388 11.52 -18.45 -1.76
CA VAL A 388 11.25 -19.19 -0.52
C VAL A 388 11.63 -18.34 0.68
N MET A 389 10.71 -18.22 1.64
CA MET A 389 10.98 -17.48 2.88
C MET A 389 12.06 -18.21 3.69
N PRO A 390 13.10 -17.51 4.16
CA PRO A 390 14.12 -18.10 5.01
C PRO A 390 13.58 -18.32 6.43
N GLN A 391 14.34 -19.02 7.26
CA GLN A 391 14.03 -19.21 8.68
C GLN A 391 14.66 -18.15 9.58
N VAL A 392 15.66 -17.42 9.07
CA VAL A 392 16.32 -16.28 9.73
C VAL A 392 16.00 -15.04 8.92
N ALA A 393 15.66 -13.93 9.57
CA ALA A 393 15.37 -12.68 8.87
C ALA A 393 16.57 -12.23 8.03
N LEU A 394 16.31 -11.87 6.77
CA LEU A 394 17.38 -11.49 5.82
C LEU A 394 18.21 -10.32 6.33
N LEU A 395 17.57 -9.31 6.97
CA LEU A 395 18.28 -8.19 7.55
C LEU A 395 19.20 -8.61 8.70
N GLN A 396 18.75 -9.54 9.57
CA GLN A 396 19.60 -10.11 10.61
C GLN A 396 20.77 -10.89 9.99
N ALA A 397 20.49 -11.73 8.98
CA ALA A 397 21.52 -12.51 8.31
C ALA A 397 22.54 -11.60 7.59
N HIS A 398 22.09 -10.50 6.99
CA HIS A 398 22.96 -9.51 6.36
C HIS A 398 23.83 -8.78 7.40
N TYR A 399 23.21 -8.20 8.43
CA TYR A 399 23.88 -7.37 9.43
C TYR A 399 24.90 -8.17 10.25
N PHE A 400 24.54 -9.39 10.67
CA PHE A 400 25.41 -10.28 11.45
C PHE A 400 26.26 -11.24 10.61
N ASN A 401 26.21 -11.10 9.27
CA ASN A 401 26.96 -11.93 8.33
C ASN A 401 26.72 -13.45 8.48
N VAL A 402 25.46 -13.86 8.75
CA VAL A 402 25.06 -15.26 8.87
C VAL A 402 25.01 -15.89 7.48
N LYS A 403 25.85 -16.91 7.27
CA LYS A 403 25.97 -17.59 5.96
C LYS A 403 24.87 -18.62 5.74
N GLY A 404 24.56 -18.90 4.47
CA GLY A 404 23.64 -19.98 4.08
C GLY A 404 22.15 -19.62 4.11
N VAL A 405 21.79 -18.40 4.54
CA VAL A 405 20.40 -17.96 4.63
C VAL A 405 19.85 -17.55 3.25
N TYR A 406 20.66 -16.93 2.41
CA TYR A 406 20.30 -16.47 1.07
C TYR A 406 21.48 -16.51 0.10
N ARG A 407 21.18 -16.33 -1.19
CA ARG A 407 22.19 -16.20 -2.25
C ARG A 407 22.02 -14.85 -2.94
N VAL A 408 23.15 -14.17 -3.24
CA VAL A 408 23.21 -12.88 -3.95
C VAL A 408 23.46 -13.15 -5.43
N ASP A 409 22.55 -13.88 -6.06
CA ASP A 409 22.66 -14.32 -7.45
C ASP A 409 21.31 -14.22 -8.20
N PHE A 410 20.41 -13.34 -7.75
CA PHE A 410 19.18 -13.11 -8.48
C PHE A 410 19.49 -12.45 -9.82
N PRO A 411 19.02 -13.01 -10.96
CA PRO A 411 19.39 -12.54 -12.27
C PRO A 411 18.75 -11.18 -12.59
N ASP A 412 19.56 -10.25 -13.12
CA ASP A 412 19.10 -8.92 -13.54
C ASP A 412 18.12 -8.96 -14.73
N ARG A 413 18.09 -10.08 -15.45
CA ARG A 413 17.25 -10.34 -16.62
C ARG A 413 16.78 -11.80 -16.62
N PRO A 414 15.66 -12.13 -17.28
CA PRO A 414 15.24 -13.52 -17.39
C PRO A 414 16.35 -14.35 -18.06
N PRO A 415 16.62 -15.57 -17.55
CA PRO A 415 17.69 -16.43 -18.07
C PRO A 415 17.53 -16.78 -19.55
N ILE A 416 16.28 -16.89 -20.01
CA ILE A 416 15.93 -17.20 -21.38
C ILE A 416 14.91 -16.15 -21.86
N PRO A 417 15.26 -15.30 -22.82
CA PRO A 417 14.30 -14.40 -23.46
C PRO A 417 13.29 -15.18 -24.30
N PHE A 418 12.04 -14.74 -24.29
CA PHE A 418 10.96 -15.28 -25.09
C PHE A 418 9.94 -14.18 -25.46
N ASN A 419 8.94 -14.50 -26.26
CA ASN A 419 7.83 -13.60 -26.50
C ASN A 419 6.91 -13.60 -25.26
N TYR A 420 7.08 -12.63 -24.35
CA TYR A 420 6.44 -12.60 -23.03
C TYR A 420 4.93 -12.57 -23.12
N THR A 421 4.37 -11.86 -24.10
CA THR A 421 2.93 -11.65 -24.27
C THR A 421 2.33 -12.49 -25.43
N GLY A 422 3.13 -13.36 -26.02
CA GLY A 422 2.68 -14.30 -27.06
C GLY A 422 1.83 -15.45 -26.51
N ALA A 423 1.61 -16.46 -27.33
CA ALA A 423 0.94 -17.68 -26.89
C ALA A 423 1.67 -18.32 -25.72
N PRO A 424 0.94 -18.92 -24.74
CA PRO A 424 1.56 -19.52 -23.56
C PRO A 424 2.63 -20.54 -23.92
N LEU A 425 3.80 -20.44 -23.28
CA LEU A 425 4.88 -21.40 -23.45
C LEU A 425 4.63 -22.62 -22.59
N THR A 426 4.01 -23.63 -23.15
CA THR A 426 3.71 -24.88 -22.42
C THR A 426 4.96 -25.66 -22.00
N ALA A 427 6.10 -25.43 -22.65
CA ALA A 427 7.35 -26.14 -22.39
C ALA A 427 8.09 -25.69 -21.11
N ASN A 428 7.73 -24.55 -20.50
CA ASN A 428 8.44 -23.98 -19.33
C ASN A 428 7.46 -23.69 -18.18
N LEU A 429 6.81 -24.74 -17.68
CA LEU A 429 5.82 -24.64 -16.60
C LEU A 429 6.41 -24.83 -15.19
N GLY A 430 7.70 -25.07 -15.07
CA GLY A 430 8.39 -25.18 -13.79
C GLY A 430 9.15 -23.91 -13.42
N THR A 431 9.29 -23.63 -12.13
CA THR A 431 10.10 -22.52 -11.63
C THR A 431 11.25 -23.03 -10.75
N ALA A 432 12.37 -22.32 -10.76
CA ALA A 432 13.42 -22.55 -9.78
C ALA A 432 12.98 -22.02 -8.41
N ILE A 433 13.35 -22.74 -7.35
CA ILE A 433 12.96 -22.39 -5.98
C ILE A 433 14.19 -21.95 -5.20
N GLY A 434 14.12 -20.82 -4.48
CA GLY A 434 15.21 -20.41 -3.62
C GLY A 434 15.07 -19.02 -3.02
N THR A 435 15.83 -18.77 -1.95
CA THR A 435 15.99 -17.44 -1.35
C THR A 435 17.12 -16.72 -2.09
N ARG A 436 16.80 -16.16 -3.26
CA ARG A 436 17.75 -15.44 -4.11
C ARG A 436 17.40 -13.96 -4.15
N ILE A 437 18.40 -13.10 -3.99
CA ILE A 437 18.22 -11.65 -3.83
C ILE A 437 19.23 -10.90 -4.68
N SER A 438 18.95 -9.63 -4.99
CA SER A 438 19.86 -8.72 -5.69
C SER A 438 20.59 -7.82 -4.71
N LYS A 439 21.89 -7.61 -4.94
CA LYS A 439 22.70 -6.64 -4.19
C LYS A 439 22.82 -5.36 -5.00
N ILE A 440 22.52 -4.21 -4.40
CA ILE A 440 22.50 -2.89 -5.06
C ILE A 440 23.48 -1.97 -4.34
N ALA A 441 24.34 -1.30 -5.10
CA ALA A 441 25.28 -0.34 -4.53
C ALA A 441 24.54 0.88 -3.96
N PHE A 442 25.02 1.37 -2.80
CA PHE A 442 24.48 2.56 -2.19
C PHE A 442 24.46 3.76 -3.14
N ASN A 443 23.38 4.53 -3.11
CA ASN A 443 23.17 5.75 -3.88
C ASN A 443 23.13 5.55 -5.41
N SER A 444 23.13 4.31 -5.91
CA SER A 444 22.92 4.04 -7.33
C SER A 444 21.49 4.31 -7.75
N THR A 445 21.31 4.75 -8.98
CA THR A 445 20.00 4.90 -9.61
C THR A 445 19.63 3.60 -10.31
N VAL A 446 18.49 3.04 -9.92
CA VAL A 446 17.97 1.79 -10.47
C VAL A 446 16.77 2.08 -11.36
N GLU A 447 16.79 1.52 -12.56
CA GLU A 447 15.60 1.34 -13.39
C GLU A 447 15.19 -0.12 -13.34
N LEU A 448 13.96 -0.39 -12.94
CA LEU A 448 13.37 -1.72 -12.95
C LEU A 448 12.18 -1.73 -13.90
N VAL A 449 12.22 -2.59 -14.90
CA VAL A 449 11.07 -2.93 -15.75
C VAL A 449 10.48 -4.24 -15.26
N LEU A 450 9.20 -4.21 -14.91
CA LEU A 450 8.38 -5.37 -14.58
C LEU A 450 7.55 -5.71 -15.82
N GLN A 451 7.72 -6.90 -16.37
CA GLN A 451 7.03 -7.41 -17.55
C GLN A 451 6.12 -8.57 -17.18
N ASP A 452 4.83 -8.38 -17.35
CA ASP A 452 3.87 -9.49 -17.25
C ASP A 452 4.02 -10.47 -18.41
N THR A 453 3.70 -11.76 -18.18
CA THR A 453 3.85 -12.83 -19.16
C THR A 453 2.61 -13.72 -19.25
N ASN A 454 2.42 -14.34 -20.42
CA ASN A 454 1.35 -15.31 -20.68
C ASN A 454 1.69 -16.74 -20.22
N LEU A 455 2.56 -16.90 -19.23
CA LEU A 455 2.88 -18.23 -18.70
C LEU A 455 1.73 -18.75 -17.83
N LEU A 456 1.03 -19.80 -18.24
CA LEU A 456 -0.19 -20.41 -17.69
C LEU A 456 -1.42 -19.53 -17.78
N THR A 457 -1.37 -18.33 -17.29
CA THR A 457 -2.41 -17.29 -17.34
C THR A 457 -1.77 -15.93 -17.32
N VAL A 458 -2.56 -14.90 -17.52
CA VAL A 458 -2.14 -13.49 -17.54
C VAL A 458 -3.10 -12.69 -16.67
N GLU A 459 -2.57 -11.79 -15.87
CA GLU A 459 -3.37 -10.87 -15.04
C GLU A 459 -2.53 -9.66 -14.60
N SER A 460 -3.16 -8.63 -14.07
CA SER A 460 -2.44 -7.48 -13.53
C SER A 460 -1.80 -7.80 -12.17
N HIS A 461 -0.68 -7.14 -11.87
CA HIS A 461 0.07 -7.37 -10.65
C HIS A 461 0.47 -6.06 -9.97
N PRO A 462 -0.07 -5.69 -8.80
CA PRO A 462 0.43 -4.57 -8.01
C PRO A 462 1.74 -4.97 -7.30
N PHE A 463 2.85 -4.29 -7.64
CA PHE A 463 4.14 -4.49 -7.00
C PHE A 463 4.43 -3.39 -6.00
N HIS A 464 4.84 -3.79 -4.80
CA HIS A 464 5.30 -2.92 -3.72
C HIS A 464 6.81 -3.08 -3.48
N LEU A 465 7.49 -1.94 -3.30
CA LEU A 465 8.89 -1.88 -2.89
C LEU A 465 8.98 -1.25 -1.50
N HIS A 466 9.46 -2.00 -0.53
CA HIS A 466 9.71 -1.53 0.83
C HIS A 466 10.86 -0.52 0.88
N GLY A 467 10.79 0.40 1.81
CA GLY A 467 11.86 1.36 2.09
C GLY A 467 12.00 2.52 1.10
N TYR A 468 11.26 2.51 -0.01
CA TYR A 468 11.38 3.47 -1.11
C TYR A 468 10.04 3.93 -1.64
N ASN A 469 10.01 5.18 -2.13
CA ASN A 469 9.16 5.55 -3.23
C ASN A 469 9.94 5.44 -4.54
N PHE A 470 9.24 5.26 -5.64
CA PHE A 470 9.78 5.22 -7.00
C PHE A 470 8.92 6.04 -7.96
N PHE A 471 9.51 6.48 -9.05
CA PHE A 471 8.83 7.17 -10.14
C PHE A 471 8.39 6.17 -11.20
N VAL A 472 7.11 6.18 -11.56
CA VAL A 472 6.56 5.36 -12.65
C VAL A 472 6.81 6.09 -13.96
N VAL A 473 7.96 5.79 -14.60
CA VAL A 473 8.42 6.54 -15.78
C VAL A 473 7.76 6.08 -17.07
N GLY A 474 7.30 4.85 -17.14
CA GLY A 474 6.61 4.30 -18.31
C GLY A 474 5.75 3.09 -18.01
N THR A 475 4.73 2.88 -18.83
CA THR A 475 3.89 1.69 -18.85
C THR A 475 3.42 1.45 -20.28
N GLY A 476 3.19 0.20 -20.64
CA GLY A 476 2.72 -0.19 -21.96
C GLY A 476 2.13 -1.58 -22.01
N ILE A 477 1.45 -1.90 -23.09
CA ILE A 477 0.92 -3.24 -23.40
C ILE A 477 1.85 -3.90 -24.41
N GLY A 478 1.97 -5.21 -24.33
CA GLY A 478 2.88 -6.03 -25.14
C GLY A 478 4.26 -6.17 -24.49
N ASN A 479 5.23 -6.63 -25.29
CA ASN A 479 6.60 -6.79 -24.84
C ASN A 479 7.30 -5.43 -24.77
N PHE A 480 8.02 -5.21 -23.68
CA PHE A 480 8.90 -4.04 -23.53
C PHE A 480 10.03 -4.07 -24.58
N ASP A 481 10.16 -2.97 -25.34
CA ASP A 481 11.25 -2.77 -26.29
C ASP A 481 12.32 -1.85 -25.64
N PRO A 482 13.51 -2.38 -25.32
CA PRO A 482 14.52 -1.61 -24.58
C PRO A 482 15.13 -0.44 -25.38
N VAL A 483 14.83 -0.33 -26.68
CA VAL A 483 15.29 0.77 -27.53
C VAL A 483 14.19 1.82 -27.73
N LYS A 484 12.97 1.40 -28.01
CA LYS A 484 11.87 2.30 -28.38
C LYS A 484 11.08 2.85 -27.18
N ASP A 485 10.88 2.04 -26.15
CA ASP A 485 9.99 2.43 -25.05
C ASP A 485 10.60 3.45 -24.08
N PRO A 486 11.91 3.40 -23.74
CA PRO A 486 12.52 4.46 -22.94
C PRO A 486 12.43 5.86 -23.55
N ALA A 487 12.36 5.98 -24.88
CA ALA A 487 12.16 7.26 -25.56
C ALA A 487 10.78 7.89 -25.30
N LYS A 488 9.81 7.11 -24.80
CA LYS A 488 8.43 7.54 -24.48
C LYS A 488 8.24 7.84 -23.00
N TYR A 489 9.26 7.65 -22.16
CA TYR A 489 9.15 7.82 -20.71
C TYR A 489 8.78 9.26 -20.33
N ASN A 490 7.94 9.40 -19.32
CA ASN A 490 7.76 10.67 -18.66
C ASN A 490 8.87 10.88 -17.62
N LEU A 491 9.81 11.75 -17.90
CA LEU A 491 10.90 12.12 -17.00
C LEU A 491 10.72 13.52 -16.38
N VAL A 492 9.55 14.15 -16.58
CA VAL A 492 9.27 15.50 -16.09
C VAL A 492 8.45 15.47 -14.81
N ASP A 493 7.35 14.74 -14.83
CA ASP A 493 6.39 14.68 -13.73
C ASP A 493 5.73 13.30 -13.57
N PRO A 494 6.49 12.19 -13.73
CA PRO A 494 5.91 10.86 -13.53
C PRO A 494 5.35 10.75 -12.11
N VAL A 495 4.28 9.98 -11.94
CA VAL A 495 3.73 9.75 -10.60
C VAL A 495 4.76 9.05 -9.73
N GLU A 496 4.95 9.57 -8.51
CA GLU A 496 5.77 8.92 -7.48
C GLU A 496 4.86 8.08 -6.60
N ARG A 497 5.23 6.82 -6.37
CA ARG A 497 4.44 5.83 -5.61
C ARG A 497 5.36 4.86 -4.86
N ASN A 498 4.77 4.04 -3.98
CA ASN A 498 5.44 2.87 -3.38
C ASN A 498 4.83 1.55 -3.88
N THR A 499 3.66 1.58 -4.51
CA THR A 499 2.96 0.41 -5.07
C THR A 499 2.41 0.74 -6.45
N VAL A 500 2.73 -0.08 -7.46
CA VAL A 500 2.34 0.17 -8.86
C VAL A 500 1.83 -1.08 -9.54
N GLY A 501 0.76 -0.95 -10.33
CA GLY A 501 0.25 -2.04 -11.17
C GLY A 501 1.15 -2.31 -12.38
N VAL A 502 1.35 -3.58 -12.67
CA VAL A 502 1.85 -4.08 -13.96
C VAL A 502 0.64 -4.53 -14.74
N PRO A 503 0.28 -3.89 -15.86
CA PRO A 503 -0.94 -4.23 -16.59
C PRO A 503 -0.86 -5.62 -17.21
N THR A 504 -1.98 -6.28 -17.31
CA THR A 504 -2.15 -7.58 -17.97
C THR A 504 -1.56 -7.58 -19.38
N GLY A 505 -0.66 -8.52 -19.66
CA GLY A 505 0.04 -8.61 -20.95
C GLY A 505 0.87 -7.36 -21.30
N GLY A 506 1.36 -6.68 -20.28
CA GLY A 506 2.11 -5.43 -20.45
C GLY A 506 3.29 -5.28 -19.52
N TRP A 507 3.76 -4.06 -19.36
CA TRP A 507 4.93 -3.75 -18.56
C TRP A 507 4.81 -2.40 -17.85
N THR A 508 5.56 -2.26 -16.76
CA THR A 508 5.72 -1.02 -16.01
C THR A 508 7.19 -0.79 -15.71
N ALA A 509 7.69 0.41 -16.04
CA ALA A 509 9.06 0.84 -15.74
C ALA A 509 9.07 1.83 -14.58
N ILE A 510 9.88 1.55 -13.56
CA ILE A 510 10.05 2.40 -12.39
C ILE A 510 11.50 2.82 -12.23
N ARG A 511 11.73 4.02 -11.67
CA ARG A 511 13.07 4.49 -11.28
C ARG A 511 13.09 4.94 -9.83
N PHE A 512 14.17 4.58 -9.13
CA PHE A 512 14.42 5.05 -7.77
C PHE A 512 15.93 5.19 -7.52
N ARG A 513 16.28 5.93 -6.49
CA ARG A 513 17.65 6.01 -5.98
C ARG A 513 17.79 5.09 -4.78
N ALA A 514 18.79 4.24 -4.79
CA ALA A 514 19.07 3.28 -3.72
C ALA A 514 19.88 3.96 -2.58
N ASP A 515 19.28 4.97 -1.95
CA ASP A 515 19.89 5.81 -0.91
C ASP A 515 19.51 5.41 0.53
N ASN A 516 18.80 4.32 0.68
CA ASN A 516 18.36 3.79 1.97
C ASN A 516 19.01 2.40 2.19
N PRO A 517 20.11 2.29 2.95
CA PRO A 517 20.81 1.02 3.16
C PRO A 517 19.97 0.05 3.98
N GLY A 518 20.09 -1.25 3.68
CA GLY A 518 19.34 -2.30 4.36
C GLY A 518 18.88 -3.43 3.46
N VAL A 519 17.90 -4.19 3.91
CA VAL A 519 17.27 -5.26 3.15
C VAL A 519 15.81 -4.89 2.90
N TRP A 520 15.43 -4.77 1.63
CA TRP A 520 14.14 -4.24 1.24
C TRP A 520 13.37 -5.21 0.36
N PHE A 521 12.15 -5.49 0.76
CA PHE A 521 11.29 -6.45 0.09
C PHE A 521 10.69 -5.85 -1.17
N LEU A 522 10.67 -6.60 -2.27
CA LEU A 522 9.94 -6.32 -3.50
C LEU A 522 9.00 -7.49 -3.75
N HIS A 523 7.70 -7.25 -3.75
CA HIS A 523 6.72 -8.32 -3.91
C HIS A 523 5.44 -7.86 -4.59
N CYS A 524 4.74 -8.79 -5.21
CA CYS A 524 3.36 -8.58 -5.63
C CYS A 524 2.49 -8.39 -4.38
N HIS A 525 1.61 -7.40 -4.39
CA HIS A 525 0.76 -7.11 -3.23
C HIS A 525 -0.57 -7.89 -3.25
N LEU A 526 -0.81 -8.72 -4.27
CA LEU A 526 -1.80 -9.79 -4.20
C LEU A 526 -1.23 -10.89 -3.30
N GLU A 527 -1.89 -11.14 -2.17
CA GLU A 527 -1.37 -12.03 -1.14
C GLU A 527 -1.24 -13.47 -1.63
N LEU A 528 -2.15 -13.88 -2.52
CA LEU A 528 -2.10 -15.18 -3.18
C LEU A 528 -0.78 -15.36 -3.93
N HIS A 529 -0.39 -14.39 -4.76
CA HIS A 529 0.83 -14.46 -5.55
C HIS A 529 2.09 -14.37 -4.69
N THR A 530 2.05 -13.53 -3.65
CA THR A 530 3.12 -13.46 -2.66
C THR A 530 3.30 -14.81 -1.96
N SER A 531 2.21 -15.50 -1.62
CA SER A 531 2.24 -16.85 -1.05
C SER A 531 2.86 -17.88 -2.01
N TRP A 532 2.66 -17.71 -3.31
CA TRP A 532 3.22 -18.58 -4.36
C TRP A 532 4.66 -18.25 -4.73
N GLY A 533 5.26 -17.19 -4.17
CA GLY A 533 6.66 -16.85 -4.36
C GLY A 533 6.95 -15.68 -5.31
N LEU A 534 5.94 -14.88 -5.71
CA LEU A 534 6.11 -13.69 -6.55
C LEU A 534 6.72 -12.53 -5.75
N LYS A 535 7.98 -12.69 -5.39
CA LYS A 535 8.72 -11.77 -4.53
C LYS A 535 10.22 -11.97 -4.64
N THR A 536 10.98 -10.96 -4.21
CA THR A 536 12.43 -10.97 -4.01
C THR A 536 12.81 -9.90 -2.99
N ALA A 537 14.09 -9.71 -2.71
CA ALA A 537 14.58 -8.61 -1.88
C ALA A 537 15.82 -7.96 -2.50
N PHE A 538 16.01 -6.69 -2.18
CA PHE A 538 17.24 -5.95 -2.46
C PHE A 538 18.05 -5.80 -1.18
N VAL A 539 19.33 -6.16 -1.21
CA VAL A 539 20.31 -5.68 -0.25
C VAL A 539 20.91 -4.41 -0.82
N VAL A 540 20.60 -3.30 -0.23
CA VAL A 540 21.26 -2.02 -0.53
C VAL A 540 22.42 -1.86 0.43
N GLU A 541 23.62 -1.73 -0.14
CA GLU A 541 24.87 -1.61 0.62
C GLU A 541 24.89 -0.35 1.49
N ASP A 542 25.72 -0.38 2.53
CA ASP A 542 26.05 0.81 3.30
C ASP A 542 26.86 1.80 2.45
N GLY A 543 26.63 3.08 2.66
CA GLY A 543 27.45 4.14 2.06
C GLY A 543 28.75 4.39 2.85
N PRO A 544 29.65 5.23 2.32
CA PRO A 544 30.95 5.50 2.96
C PRO A 544 30.87 6.32 4.25
N GLY A 545 29.76 7.01 4.50
CA GLY A 545 29.57 7.86 5.69
C GLY A 545 28.91 7.12 6.85
N ALA A 546 29.22 7.50 8.09
CA ALA A 546 28.62 6.93 9.28
C ALA A 546 27.08 7.11 9.35
N ASP A 547 26.57 8.15 8.69
CA ASP A 547 25.14 8.45 8.52
C ASP A 547 24.50 7.77 7.31
N GLN A 548 25.22 6.87 6.63
CA GLN A 548 24.82 6.16 5.41
C GLN A 548 24.82 4.64 5.59
N SER A 549 24.79 4.16 6.82
CA SER A 549 24.75 2.73 7.15
C SER A 549 23.46 2.36 7.85
N VAL A 550 23.11 1.09 7.83
CA VAL A 550 22.02 0.54 8.64
C VAL A 550 22.26 0.87 10.12
N LEU A 551 21.22 1.35 10.80
CA LEU A 551 21.29 1.59 12.25
C LEU A 551 21.54 0.27 13.01
N PRO A 552 22.14 0.33 14.21
CA PRO A 552 22.25 -0.84 15.07
C PRO A 552 20.87 -1.44 15.37
N PRO A 553 20.80 -2.77 15.57
CA PRO A 553 19.54 -3.43 15.92
C PRO A 553 19.00 -2.92 17.26
N PRO A 554 17.67 -2.93 17.45
CA PRO A 554 17.07 -2.59 18.73
C PRO A 554 17.43 -3.62 19.80
N LYS A 555 17.37 -3.22 21.07
CA LYS A 555 17.74 -4.09 22.21
C LYS A 555 16.79 -5.27 22.39
N ASP A 556 15.55 -5.12 21.95
CA ASP A 556 14.47 -6.11 21.98
C ASP A 556 14.32 -6.86 20.65
N LEU A 557 15.40 -6.92 19.83
CA LEU A 557 15.39 -7.67 18.58
C LEU A 557 14.96 -9.12 18.81
N LEU A 558 13.93 -9.53 18.08
CA LEU A 558 13.33 -10.86 18.24
C LEU A 558 14.26 -11.95 17.71
N PRO A 559 14.42 -13.07 18.46
CA PRO A 559 15.09 -14.25 17.94
C PRO A 559 14.22 -14.90 16.87
N CYS A 560 14.87 -15.55 15.93
CA CYS A 560 14.20 -16.39 14.94
C CYS A 560 13.98 -17.84 15.43
#